data_190835c15f4f66d20eabaabd55760deb
#
_entry.id   190835c15f4f66d20eabaabd55760deb
#
_cell.length_a   1.000
_cell.length_b   1.000
_cell.length_c   1.000
_cell.angle_alpha   90.00
_cell.angle_beta   90.00
_cell.angle_gamma   90.00
#
_symmetry.space_group_name_H-M   'P 1'
#
loop_
_entity.id
_entity.type
_entity.pdbx_description
1 polymer ?
#
loop_
_entity_poly.entity_id
_entity_poly.type
_entity_poly.pdbx_seq_one_letter_code
_entity_poly.pdbx_strand_id
1 'polypeptide(L)'
;MRRMTLVLPVVLLIVAGVAVVSMAAQDPAEPEQSAPQLAVVHLAPFAPDPGTAVTVTLDGTPVLLDFVFADSTGYIEVPTGTHLIEIFAGGSATPVISENVTFNQDEFYTAVAIGGANGWAPELLVLNDDNAPPAAGFAKVRIGHLAPFAADVADTLADVRLQDGTVILDDVPYGTVGGYLELPAGTYDLKITSADGSTTLIDPMPVDLADGDILSLFAVGDGGNQPMGAFALPSGAEGGLLPLAASLQVVHLAPFAMDPGTAVTVTLDSTAILTDFQFADSTAYLPVEAGIDHLIEIFSTGSVTPAISATVNLTHAMGYVAIAVGGANGWPLELLLLEDDSTPPAAGFAKVRVGHLAPFAADPADTLADVRLQDDTLILDDVPYGAIAGYLELPAGAYDLKITSADGSVTLIDPRPLTLNDGDNLSVFAVGDGTNQPVAAFALPLGQPGFLLPEFYVIYLPLLFNNYSE
;
A
#
# COMPACT_ATOMS: atom_id res chain seq x y z
N MET A 1 6.62 -10.72 -20.36
CA MET A 1 7.77 -11.60 -20.07
C MET A 1 8.72 -11.61 -21.26
N ARG A 2 9.69 -10.73 -21.27
CA ARG A 2 10.79 -10.75 -22.22
C ARG A 2 11.87 -11.67 -21.66
N ARG A 3 12.29 -12.66 -22.43
CA ARG A 3 13.39 -13.56 -22.04
C ARG A 3 14.71 -12.88 -22.36
N MET A 4 15.48 -12.60 -21.32
CA MET A 4 16.88 -12.17 -21.42
C MET A 4 17.72 -13.34 -21.94
N THR A 5 18.52 -13.11 -22.97
CA THR A 5 19.42 -14.14 -23.53
C THR A 5 20.81 -13.90 -22.95
N LEU A 6 21.17 -14.71 -21.96
CA LEU A 6 22.53 -14.73 -21.42
C LEU A 6 23.46 -15.48 -22.40
N VAL A 7 24.45 -14.81 -22.95
CA VAL A 7 25.50 -15.43 -23.79
C VAL A 7 26.74 -15.58 -22.94
N LEU A 8 26.94 -16.78 -22.40
CA LEU A 8 28.17 -17.16 -21.69
C LEU A 8 29.12 -17.86 -22.64
N PRO A 9 30.34 -17.37 -22.90
CA PRO A 9 31.35 -18.14 -23.59
C PRO A 9 32.05 -19.10 -22.61
N VAL A 10 31.76 -20.39 -22.71
CA VAL A 10 32.50 -21.44 -21.99
C VAL A 10 33.85 -21.62 -22.67
N VAL A 11 34.95 -21.24 -22.03
CA VAL A 11 36.31 -21.61 -22.45
C VAL A 11 36.68 -22.88 -21.70
N LEU A 12 36.60 -24.02 -22.42
CA LEU A 12 37.05 -25.32 -21.95
C LEU A 12 38.53 -25.49 -22.29
N LEU A 13 39.42 -25.46 -21.29
CA LEU A 13 40.85 -25.78 -21.46
C LEU A 13 41.11 -27.22 -20.97
N ILE A 14 41.32 -28.16 -21.90
CA ILE A 14 41.74 -29.53 -21.57
C ILE A 14 43.26 -29.58 -21.56
N VAL A 15 43.90 -29.81 -20.41
CA VAL A 15 45.31 -30.19 -20.32
C VAL A 15 45.40 -31.61 -19.78
N ALA A 16 45.82 -32.54 -20.62
CA ALA A 16 46.14 -33.92 -20.25
C ALA A 16 47.57 -33.99 -19.71
N GLY A 17 47.72 -34.32 -18.45
CA GLY A 17 49.04 -34.55 -17.80
C GLY A 17 49.07 -35.92 -17.09
N VAL A 18 50.13 -36.65 -17.38
CA VAL A 18 50.41 -38.05 -16.97
C VAL A 18 50.64 -38.14 -15.45
N ALA A 19 49.97 -39.11 -14.81
CA ALA A 19 50.07 -39.38 -13.38
C ALA A 19 51.36 -40.11 -13.01
N VAL A 20 52.12 -39.59 -12.07
CA VAL A 20 53.10 -40.32 -11.27
C VAL A 20 52.51 -40.47 -9.87
N VAL A 21 52.17 -41.70 -9.47
CA VAL A 21 51.65 -42.00 -8.15
C VAL A 21 52.82 -41.96 -7.12
N SER A 22 52.82 -40.91 -6.30
CA SER A 22 53.62 -40.88 -5.06
C SER A 22 52.60 -40.79 -3.91
N MET A 23 52.53 -41.83 -3.06
CA MET A 23 51.77 -41.77 -1.80
C MET A 23 52.53 -40.88 -0.83
N ALA A 24 52.19 -39.61 -0.79
CA ALA A 24 52.50 -38.73 0.31
C ALA A 24 51.25 -38.58 1.19
N ALA A 25 51.47 -38.48 2.50
CA ALA A 25 50.40 -38.27 3.48
C ALA A 25 49.47 -37.13 3.04
N GLN A 26 48.17 -37.37 2.98
CA GLN A 26 47.17 -36.29 2.76
C GLN A 26 47.22 -35.35 3.97
N ASP A 27 47.76 -34.16 3.75
CA ASP A 27 47.42 -33.02 4.57
C ASP A 27 45.88 -32.84 4.58
N PRO A 28 45.25 -32.50 5.67
CA PRO A 28 43.84 -32.18 5.66
C PRO A 28 43.61 -31.14 4.55
N ALA A 29 42.74 -31.49 3.60
CA ALA A 29 42.39 -30.60 2.51
C ALA A 29 42.05 -29.23 3.10
N GLU A 30 42.78 -28.20 2.68
CA GLU A 30 42.36 -26.81 2.96
C GLU A 30 40.94 -26.70 2.43
N PRO A 31 40.04 -25.99 3.17
CA PRO A 31 38.69 -25.77 2.69
C PRO A 31 38.76 -25.17 1.29
N GLU A 32 38.06 -25.79 0.34
CA GLU A 32 37.97 -25.27 -1.03
C GLU A 32 37.39 -23.85 -0.95
N GLN A 33 38.23 -22.85 -1.26
CA GLN A 33 37.82 -21.45 -1.31
C GLN A 33 36.93 -21.25 -2.54
N SER A 34 35.75 -20.67 -2.34
CA SER A 34 34.82 -20.38 -3.43
C SER A 34 35.16 -19.05 -4.09
N ALA A 35 34.86 -18.93 -5.37
CA ALA A 35 34.95 -17.67 -6.08
C ALA A 35 33.95 -16.66 -5.48
N PRO A 36 34.30 -15.34 -5.47
CA PRO A 36 33.35 -14.29 -5.09
C PRO A 36 32.08 -14.35 -5.92
N GLN A 37 30.96 -14.02 -5.30
CA GLN A 37 29.64 -13.98 -5.94
C GLN A 37 29.18 -12.53 -6.05
N LEU A 38 28.70 -12.11 -7.22
CA LEU A 38 28.26 -10.74 -7.50
C LEU A 38 26.84 -10.74 -8.06
N ALA A 39 25.91 -10.05 -7.41
CA ALA A 39 24.65 -9.61 -8.00
C ALA A 39 24.82 -8.19 -8.58
N VAL A 40 24.26 -7.95 -9.76
CA VAL A 40 24.28 -6.63 -10.41
C VAL A 40 22.85 -6.13 -10.51
N VAL A 41 22.63 -4.86 -10.13
CA VAL A 41 21.31 -4.23 -10.09
C VAL A 41 21.37 -2.85 -10.74
N HIS A 42 20.38 -2.52 -11.56
CA HIS A 42 20.28 -1.22 -12.20
C HIS A 42 19.11 -0.41 -11.63
N LEU A 43 19.38 0.53 -10.74
CA LEU A 43 18.39 1.41 -10.10
C LEU A 43 18.62 2.90 -10.39
N ALA A 44 19.41 3.25 -11.43
CA ALA A 44 19.64 4.62 -11.85
C ALA A 44 18.54 5.12 -12.79
N PRO A 45 17.64 6.03 -12.36
CA PRO A 45 16.48 6.49 -13.13
C PRO A 45 16.79 7.64 -14.09
N PHE A 46 17.90 7.55 -14.86
CA PHE A 46 18.41 8.69 -15.66
C PHE A 46 17.61 8.99 -16.93
N ALA A 47 16.65 8.16 -17.30
CA ALA A 47 15.76 8.37 -18.45
C ALA A 47 14.43 7.59 -18.28
N PRO A 48 13.37 7.96 -19.02
CA PRO A 48 12.18 7.11 -19.15
C PRO A 48 12.50 5.83 -19.93
N ASP A 49 11.80 4.72 -19.63
CA ASP A 49 11.98 3.48 -20.39
C ASP A 49 11.57 3.60 -21.87
N PRO A 50 12.31 2.95 -22.78
CA PRO A 50 13.47 2.06 -22.58
C PRO A 50 14.82 2.78 -22.57
N GLY A 51 14.85 4.08 -22.31
CA GLY A 51 16.06 4.92 -22.42
C GLY A 51 17.10 4.66 -21.31
N THR A 52 16.77 3.83 -20.31
CA THR A 52 17.68 3.44 -19.23
C THR A 52 18.63 2.30 -19.61
N ALA A 53 18.53 1.73 -20.82
CA ALA A 53 19.33 0.59 -21.23
C ALA A 53 20.85 0.89 -21.16
N VAL A 54 21.58 0.03 -20.46
CA VAL A 54 23.05 0.12 -20.32
C VAL A 54 23.74 -1.17 -20.75
N THR A 55 25.04 -1.03 -21.06
CA THR A 55 25.97 -2.14 -21.17
C THR A 55 26.91 -2.10 -19.97
N VAL A 56 27.04 -3.22 -19.26
CA VAL A 56 28.00 -3.40 -18.17
C VAL A 56 29.17 -4.21 -18.65
N THR A 57 30.39 -3.74 -18.38
CA THR A 57 31.63 -4.46 -18.72
C THR A 57 32.42 -4.76 -17.44
N LEU A 58 33.13 -5.88 -17.47
CA LEU A 58 34.15 -6.25 -16.48
C LEU A 58 35.50 -6.35 -17.21
N ASP A 59 36.47 -5.55 -16.80
CA ASP A 59 37.79 -5.43 -17.45
C ASP A 59 37.67 -5.23 -18.97
N GLY A 60 36.75 -4.37 -19.40
CA GLY A 60 36.47 -4.08 -20.81
C GLY A 60 35.72 -5.16 -21.59
N THR A 61 35.36 -6.30 -20.95
CA THR A 61 34.53 -7.35 -21.55
C THR A 61 33.07 -7.15 -21.23
N PRO A 62 32.13 -7.00 -22.20
CA PRO A 62 30.73 -6.90 -21.94
C PRO A 62 30.19 -8.16 -21.24
N VAL A 63 29.52 -7.95 -20.09
CA VAL A 63 28.91 -9.02 -19.28
C VAL A 63 27.39 -8.92 -19.25
N LEU A 64 26.82 -7.70 -19.29
CA LEU A 64 25.39 -7.44 -19.39
C LEU A 64 25.12 -6.48 -20.55
N LEU A 65 24.10 -6.76 -21.34
CA LEU A 65 23.66 -5.94 -22.48
C LEU A 65 22.18 -5.60 -22.33
N ASP A 66 21.79 -4.43 -22.81
CA ASP A 66 20.41 -3.96 -22.77
C ASP A 66 19.79 -4.05 -21.37
N PHE A 67 20.59 -3.81 -20.34
CA PHE A 67 20.22 -3.89 -18.94
C PHE A 67 19.50 -2.60 -18.57
N VAL A 68 18.19 -2.68 -18.27
CA VAL A 68 17.31 -1.51 -18.05
C VAL A 68 17.05 -1.27 -16.57
N PHE A 69 16.42 -0.13 -16.25
CA PHE A 69 16.00 0.18 -14.87
C PHE A 69 15.17 -0.97 -14.28
N ALA A 70 15.45 -1.29 -13.00
CA ALA A 70 14.88 -2.40 -12.24
C ALA A 70 15.26 -3.81 -12.73
N ASP A 71 16.21 -3.94 -13.67
CA ASP A 71 16.81 -5.23 -13.95
C ASP A 71 17.85 -5.60 -12.87
N SER A 72 17.97 -6.89 -12.60
CA SER A 72 18.96 -7.46 -11.70
C SER A 72 19.41 -8.85 -12.15
N THR A 73 20.54 -9.31 -11.63
CA THR A 73 20.98 -10.68 -11.77
C THR A 73 20.86 -11.42 -10.44
N GLY A 74 20.78 -12.75 -10.48
CA GLY A 74 21.22 -13.55 -9.34
C GLY A 74 22.72 -13.44 -9.15
N TYR A 75 23.29 -14.19 -8.19
CA TYR A 75 24.74 -14.25 -8.03
C TYR A 75 25.42 -14.90 -9.23
N ILE A 76 26.42 -14.21 -9.77
CA ILE A 76 27.33 -14.70 -10.79
C ILE A 76 28.75 -14.78 -10.21
N GLU A 77 29.50 -15.80 -10.57
CA GLU A 77 30.91 -15.91 -10.15
C GLU A 77 31.76 -14.85 -10.85
N VAL A 78 32.59 -14.16 -10.07
CA VAL A 78 33.57 -13.19 -10.58
C VAL A 78 34.98 -13.61 -10.13
N PRO A 79 36.04 -13.23 -10.87
CA PRO A 79 37.41 -13.52 -10.45
C PRO A 79 37.75 -12.77 -9.13
N THR A 80 38.58 -13.40 -8.29
CA THR A 80 39.15 -12.73 -7.11
C THR A 80 40.15 -11.67 -7.52
N GLY A 81 40.14 -10.51 -6.86
CA GLY A 81 41.05 -9.40 -7.11
C GLY A 81 40.33 -8.10 -7.42
N THR A 82 41.10 -7.14 -7.90
CA THR A 82 40.58 -5.81 -8.28
C THR A 82 40.28 -5.81 -9.77
N HIS A 83 39.03 -5.47 -10.10
CA HIS A 83 38.49 -5.46 -11.47
C HIS A 83 37.87 -4.12 -11.79
N LEU A 84 37.98 -3.69 -13.05
CA LEU A 84 37.34 -2.47 -13.54
C LEU A 84 35.91 -2.80 -14.01
N ILE A 85 34.94 -2.16 -13.36
CA ILE A 85 33.53 -2.16 -13.78
C ILE A 85 33.25 -0.87 -14.52
N GLU A 86 32.78 -0.95 -15.75
CA GLU A 86 32.34 0.21 -16.52
C GLU A 86 30.89 0.01 -16.99
N ILE A 87 30.09 1.09 -16.90
CA ILE A 87 28.69 1.12 -17.33
C ILE A 87 28.53 2.18 -18.41
N PHE A 88 28.01 1.78 -19.57
CA PHE A 88 27.82 2.60 -20.75
C PHE A 88 26.31 2.78 -21.00
N ALA A 89 25.82 4.03 -20.96
CA ALA A 89 24.45 4.33 -21.33
C ALA A 89 24.23 4.24 -22.84
N GLY A 90 23.14 3.71 -23.26
CA GLY A 90 22.52 3.67 -24.58
C GLY A 90 23.42 3.96 -25.79
N GLY A 91 24.39 3.08 -26.15
CA GLY A 91 25.25 3.24 -27.32
C GLY A 91 26.39 4.25 -27.18
N SER A 92 26.63 4.80 -25.98
CA SER A 92 27.78 5.65 -25.70
C SER A 92 29.09 4.87 -25.81
N ALA A 93 30.13 5.51 -26.33
CA ALA A 93 31.50 4.97 -26.30
C ALA A 93 32.28 5.39 -25.04
N THR A 94 31.69 6.27 -24.21
CA THR A 94 32.28 6.74 -22.95
C THR A 94 31.44 6.19 -21.80
N PRO A 95 32.04 5.54 -20.79
CA PRO A 95 31.31 5.05 -19.65
C PRO A 95 30.74 6.22 -18.83
N VAL A 96 29.56 6.03 -18.28
CA VAL A 96 28.93 6.96 -17.30
C VAL A 96 29.35 6.63 -15.88
N ILE A 97 29.76 5.38 -15.63
CA ILE A 97 30.38 4.89 -14.40
C ILE A 97 31.65 4.12 -14.77
N SER A 98 32.76 4.32 -14.05
CA SER A 98 34.01 3.59 -14.24
C SER A 98 34.72 3.48 -12.87
N GLU A 99 34.64 2.30 -12.25
CA GLU A 99 35.08 2.06 -10.87
C GLU A 99 35.91 0.79 -10.74
N ASN A 100 36.94 0.82 -9.92
CA ASN A 100 37.72 -0.34 -9.54
C ASN A 100 37.15 -0.99 -8.27
N VAL A 101 36.66 -2.22 -8.38
CA VAL A 101 36.09 -2.98 -7.29
C VAL A 101 36.95 -4.17 -6.95
N THR A 102 37.22 -4.41 -5.65
CA THR A 102 37.99 -5.58 -5.19
C THR A 102 37.05 -6.64 -4.65
N PHE A 103 37.11 -7.84 -5.23
CA PHE A 103 36.34 -9.00 -4.81
C PHE A 103 37.25 -9.98 -4.07
N ASN A 104 36.84 -10.35 -2.82
CA ASN A 104 37.58 -11.33 -2.01
C ASN A 104 36.93 -12.72 -2.14
N GLN A 105 37.72 -13.76 -1.95
CA GLN A 105 37.22 -15.14 -1.91
C GLN A 105 36.18 -15.34 -0.81
N ASP A 106 35.23 -16.24 -1.03
CA ASP A 106 34.17 -16.59 -0.10
C ASP A 106 33.21 -15.44 0.28
N GLU A 107 33.28 -14.29 -0.43
CA GLU A 107 32.44 -13.12 -0.20
C GLU A 107 31.33 -12.99 -1.24
N PHE A 108 30.25 -12.35 -0.81
CA PHE A 108 29.09 -12.05 -1.63
C PHE A 108 28.91 -10.53 -1.74
N TYR A 109 28.58 -10.08 -2.94
CA TYR A 109 28.47 -8.66 -3.24
C TYR A 109 27.20 -8.35 -4.03
N THR A 110 26.63 -7.16 -3.79
CA THR A 110 25.63 -6.55 -4.66
C THR A 110 26.17 -5.23 -5.18
N ALA A 111 26.34 -5.10 -6.50
CA ALA A 111 26.71 -3.86 -7.17
C ALA A 111 25.46 -3.18 -7.74
N VAL A 112 25.16 -1.99 -7.27
CA VAL A 112 23.94 -1.25 -7.63
C VAL A 112 24.32 0.04 -8.35
N ALA A 113 23.89 0.22 -9.61
CA ALA A 113 23.98 1.49 -10.30
C ALA A 113 22.86 2.42 -9.83
N ILE A 114 23.18 3.59 -9.30
CA ILE A 114 22.23 4.59 -8.76
C ILE A 114 22.50 5.98 -9.32
N GLY A 115 21.68 6.98 -9.00
CA GLY A 115 21.83 8.37 -9.44
C GLY A 115 21.42 8.60 -10.89
N GLY A 116 21.94 9.65 -11.50
CA GLY A 116 21.62 10.04 -12.88
C GLY A 116 20.35 10.89 -13.05
N ALA A 117 19.65 11.23 -11.97
CA ALA A 117 18.46 12.07 -11.97
C ALA A 117 18.56 13.20 -10.93
N ASN A 118 17.78 14.25 -11.09
CA ASN A 118 17.68 15.39 -10.16
C ASN A 118 19.04 16.00 -9.73
N GLY A 119 20.04 15.97 -10.64
CA GLY A 119 21.37 16.52 -10.36
C GLY A 119 22.36 15.56 -9.69
N TRP A 120 21.95 14.37 -9.29
CA TRP A 120 22.82 13.33 -8.78
C TRP A 120 23.57 12.66 -9.94
N ALA A 121 24.89 12.56 -9.82
CA ALA A 121 25.68 11.84 -10.81
C ALA A 121 25.40 10.33 -10.73
N PRO A 122 25.48 9.60 -11.87
CA PRO A 122 25.49 8.14 -11.81
C PRO A 122 26.70 7.63 -11.01
N GLU A 123 26.47 6.67 -10.12
CA GLU A 123 27.52 6.05 -9.30
C GLU A 123 27.26 4.56 -9.10
N LEU A 124 28.31 3.80 -8.77
CA LEU A 124 28.22 2.40 -8.43
C LEU A 124 28.34 2.22 -6.92
N LEU A 125 27.25 1.78 -6.30
CA LEU A 125 27.25 1.40 -4.90
C LEU A 125 27.55 -0.11 -4.82
N VAL A 126 28.63 -0.48 -4.10
CA VAL A 126 29.01 -1.89 -3.88
C VAL A 126 28.74 -2.25 -2.43
N LEU A 127 27.87 -3.22 -2.22
CA LEU A 127 27.43 -3.68 -0.92
C LEU A 127 28.00 -5.08 -0.66
N ASN A 128 28.47 -5.33 0.55
CA ASN A 128 28.79 -6.69 1.02
C ASN A 128 27.51 -7.33 1.53
N ASP A 129 27.24 -8.57 1.12
CA ASP A 129 26.05 -9.30 1.50
C ASP A 129 26.36 -10.30 2.62
N ASP A 130 25.52 -10.30 3.66
CA ASP A 130 25.57 -11.28 4.72
C ASP A 130 24.60 -12.42 4.43
N ASN A 131 25.12 -13.49 3.84
CA ASN A 131 24.36 -14.70 3.48
C ASN A 131 24.36 -15.77 4.60
N ALA A 132 24.85 -15.44 5.80
CA ALA A 132 24.67 -16.35 6.94
C ALA A 132 23.17 -16.51 7.26
N PRO A 133 22.66 -17.74 7.43
CA PRO A 133 21.26 -17.96 7.72
C PRO A 133 20.81 -17.16 8.97
N PRO A 134 19.60 -16.55 8.96
CA PRO A 134 19.04 -15.94 10.16
C PRO A 134 18.72 -16.98 11.23
N ALA A 135 18.37 -16.51 12.44
CA ALA A 135 17.85 -17.38 13.48
C ALA A 135 16.54 -18.06 13.02
N ALA A 136 16.26 -19.27 13.51
CA ALA A 136 15.04 -19.99 13.16
C ALA A 136 13.78 -19.18 13.53
N GLY A 137 12.84 -19.06 12.61
CA GLY A 137 11.64 -18.22 12.72
C GLY A 137 11.87 -16.77 12.33
N PHE A 138 13.03 -16.41 11.78
CA PHE A 138 13.38 -15.06 11.36
C PHE A 138 13.78 -15.01 9.88
N ALA A 139 13.66 -13.83 9.31
CA ALA A 139 14.24 -13.42 8.04
C ALA A 139 15.27 -12.31 8.26
N LYS A 140 16.25 -12.16 7.37
CA LYS A 140 17.17 -11.01 7.33
C LYS A 140 16.72 -10.02 6.29
N VAL A 141 16.56 -8.75 6.67
CA VAL A 141 16.16 -7.68 5.75
C VAL A 141 17.15 -6.53 5.83
N ARG A 142 17.63 -6.07 4.69
CA ARG A 142 18.39 -4.85 4.52
C ARG A 142 17.54 -3.81 3.82
N ILE A 143 17.48 -2.59 4.33
CA ILE A 143 16.69 -1.50 3.77
C ILE A 143 17.62 -0.41 3.28
N GLY A 144 17.33 0.16 2.09
CA GLY A 144 18.08 1.27 1.52
C GLY A 144 17.17 2.28 0.83
N HIS A 145 17.57 3.55 0.92
CA HIS A 145 16.94 4.65 0.19
C HIS A 145 17.79 5.05 -1.00
N LEU A 146 17.43 4.55 -2.20
CA LEU A 146 18.14 4.74 -3.46
C LEU A 146 17.31 5.53 -4.50
N ALA A 147 16.27 6.25 -4.03
CA ALA A 147 15.38 7.06 -4.85
C ALA A 147 15.83 8.53 -4.86
N PRO A 148 16.44 9.06 -5.93
CA PRO A 148 16.90 10.44 -6.02
C PRO A 148 15.75 11.39 -6.41
N PHE A 149 14.67 11.47 -5.62
CA PHE A 149 13.46 12.21 -5.98
C PHE A 149 13.56 13.73 -5.81
N ALA A 150 14.63 14.24 -5.22
CA ALA A 150 14.93 15.67 -5.12
C ALA A 150 16.42 15.94 -5.36
N ALA A 151 16.77 17.20 -5.64
CA ALA A 151 18.15 17.60 -5.94
C ALA A 151 19.00 17.87 -4.70
N ASP A 152 18.38 18.26 -3.58
CA ASP A 152 19.05 18.52 -2.31
C ASP A 152 18.85 17.32 -1.36
N VAL A 153 19.92 16.90 -0.69
CA VAL A 153 19.88 15.81 0.31
C VAL A 153 18.79 16.04 1.36
N ALA A 154 18.63 17.27 1.85
CA ALA A 154 17.64 17.59 2.86
C ALA A 154 16.18 17.37 2.37
N ASP A 155 15.96 17.50 1.06
CA ASP A 155 14.65 17.30 0.44
C ASP A 155 14.42 15.84 0.02
N THR A 156 15.45 14.96 0.14
CA THR A 156 15.32 13.51 -0.09
C THR A 156 15.03 12.71 1.17
N LEU A 157 14.93 13.36 2.34
CA LEU A 157 14.64 12.65 3.58
C LEU A 157 13.29 11.91 3.48
N ALA A 158 13.31 10.64 3.83
CA ALA A 158 12.13 9.78 3.80
C ALA A 158 12.07 8.91 5.05
N ASP A 159 10.85 8.66 5.52
CA ASP A 159 10.58 7.76 6.64
C ASP A 159 10.03 6.43 6.14
N VAL A 160 10.41 5.34 6.81
CA VAL A 160 9.74 4.06 6.68
C VAL A 160 8.76 3.94 7.84
N ARG A 161 7.47 3.73 7.54
CA ARG A 161 6.39 3.69 8.52
C ARG A 161 5.52 2.45 8.35
N LEU A 162 4.85 2.04 9.43
CA LEU A 162 3.69 1.17 9.35
C LEU A 162 2.49 1.92 8.79
N GLN A 163 1.43 1.21 8.38
CA GLN A 163 0.21 1.84 7.85
C GLN A 163 -0.50 2.74 8.87
N ASP A 164 -0.36 2.46 10.18
CA ASP A 164 -0.91 3.29 11.26
C ASP A 164 -0.11 4.58 11.51
N GLY A 165 0.96 4.82 10.75
CA GLY A 165 1.84 5.98 10.86
C GLY A 165 3.01 5.82 11.83
N THR A 166 3.13 4.69 12.52
CA THR A 166 4.29 4.40 13.41
C THR A 166 5.60 4.43 12.61
N VAL A 167 6.54 5.27 13.02
CA VAL A 167 7.86 5.42 12.38
C VAL A 167 8.75 4.23 12.76
N ILE A 168 9.31 3.57 11.74
CA ILE A 168 10.29 2.49 11.88
C ILE A 168 11.71 2.99 11.60
N LEU A 169 11.88 3.77 10.53
CA LEU A 169 13.12 4.49 10.22
C LEU A 169 12.77 5.95 9.95
N ASP A 170 13.53 6.86 10.53
CA ASP A 170 13.28 8.29 10.57
C ASP A 170 14.35 9.03 9.75
N ASP A 171 13.92 10.00 8.94
CA ASP A 171 14.79 10.93 8.21
C ASP A 171 15.92 10.24 7.41
N VAL A 172 15.62 9.15 6.70
CA VAL A 172 16.63 8.42 5.89
C VAL A 172 16.96 9.20 4.62
N PRO A 173 18.23 9.68 4.45
CA PRO A 173 18.60 10.41 3.25
C PRO A 173 18.89 9.49 2.07
N TYR A 174 18.77 10.01 0.84
CA TYR A 174 19.18 9.33 -0.39
C TYR A 174 20.63 8.79 -0.30
N GLY A 175 20.87 7.62 -0.88
CA GLY A 175 22.17 6.93 -0.90
C GLY A 175 22.45 6.11 0.36
N THR A 176 21.56 6.13 1.37
CA THR A 176 21.75 5.36 2.60
C THR A 176 21.26 3.94 2.44
N VAL A 177 22.11 2.97 2.82
CA VAL A 177 21.76 1.56 2.94
C VAL A 177 22.13 1.06 4.33
N GLY A 178 21.16 0.53 5.07
CA GLY A 178 21.38 -0.05 6.40
C GLY A 178 22.07 -1.41 6.33
N GLY A 179 22.47 -1.93 7.50
CA GLY A 179 22.87 -3.33 7.67
C GLY A 179 21.63 -4.25 7.67
N TYR A 180 21.89 -5.57 7.64
CA TYR A 180 20.81 -6.54 7.79
C TYR A 180 20.26 -6.54 9.21
N LEU A 181 18.92 -6.58 9.29
CA LEU A 181 18.15 -6.74 10.53
C LEU A 181 17.46 -8.10 10.50
N GLU A 182 17.49 -8.83 11.60
CA GLU A 182 16.66 -10.03 11.76
C GLU A 182 15.25 -9.63 12.21
N LEU A 183 14.25 -9.97 11.38
CA LEU A 183 12.83 -9.74 11.64
C LEU A 183 12.11 -11.08 11.77
N PRO A 184 11.14 -11.25 12.69
CA PRO A 184 10.30 -12.44 12.70
C PRO A 184 9.68 -12.73 11.34
N ALA A 185 9.57 -14.00 10.95
CA ALA A 185 8.83 -14.37 9.75
C ALA A 185 7.36 -13.92 9.87
N GLY A 186 6.80 -13.35 8.79
CA GLY A 186 5.44 -12.78 8.78
C GLY A 186 5.23 -11.78 7.66
N THR A 187 4.03 -11.22 7.61
CA THR A 187 3.65 -10.20 6.62
C THR A 187 3.92 -8.80 7.18
N TYR A 188 4.58 -7.97 6.40
CA TYR A 188 4.93 -6.59 6.75
C TYR A 188 4.28 -5.62 5.78
N ASP A 189 3.38 -4.80 6.32
CA ASP A 189 2.68 -3.75 5.57
C ASP A 189 3.31 -2.40 5.93
N LEU A 190 4.22 -1.94 5.03
CA LEU A 190 5.06 -0.77 5.23
C LEU A 190 4.81 0.24 4.13
N LYS A 191 4.96 1.52 4.45
CA LYS A 191 4.98 2.62 3.49
C LYS A 191 6.18 3.53 3.70
N ILE A 192 6.56 4.23 2.64
CA ILE A 192 7.60 5.24 2.66
C ILE A 192 6.94 6.60 2.49
N THR A 193 7.21 7.53 3.41
CA THR A 193 6.61 8.86 3.40
C THR A 193 7.68 9.95 3.32
N SER A 194 7.25 11.19 3.06
CA SER A 194 8.08 12.36 3.34
C SER A 194 8.46 12.40 4.83
N ALA A 195 9.55 13.09 5.17
CA ALA A 195 10.07 13.21 6.54
C ALA A 195 9.05 13.72 7.56
N ASP A 196 8.10 14.57 7.15
CA ASP A 196 7.01 15.05 8.00
C ASP A 196 5.82 14.07 8.09
N GLY A 197 5.87 12.96 7.36
CA GLY A 197 4.82 11.95 7.30
C GLY A 197 3.56 12.37 6.53
N SER A 198 3.53 13.58 5.97
CA SER A 198 2.32 14.15 5.35
C SER A 198 2.00 13.56 3.96
N THR A 199 3.02 13.07 3.25
CA THR A 199 2.89 12.53 1.90
C THR A 199 3.40 11.12 1.83
N THR A 200 2.58 10.17 1.37
CA THR A 200 3.03 8.82 1.02
C THR A 200 3.72 8.87 -0.34
N LEU A 201 4.99 8.49 -0.37
CA LEU A 201 5.83 8.45 -1.58
C LEU A 201 5.76 7.08 -2.25
N ILE A 202 5.83 6.01 -1.46
CA ILE A 202 5.80 4.63 -1.94
C ILE A 202 4.95 3.82 -0.94
N ASP A 203 3.96 3.10 -1.44
CA ASP A 203 3.14 2.18 -0.67
C ASP A 203 3.11 0.84 -1.43
N PRO A 204 4.07 -0.06 -1.17
CA PRO A 204 4.08 -1.36 -1.82
C PRO A 204 3.00 -2.27 -1.23
N MET A 205 2.58 -3.28 -2.00
CA MET A 205 1.82 -4.38 -1.43
C MET A 205 2.60 -5.02 -0.27
N PRO A 206 1.89 -5.54 0.76
CA PRO A 206 2.54 -6.15 1.91
C PRO A 206 3.58 -7.20 1.51
N VAL A 207 4.73 -7.21 2.18
CA VAL A 207 5.84 -8.12 1.93
C VAL A 207 5.76 -9.30 2.90
N ASP A 208 5.66 -10.51 2.35
CA ASP A 208 5.75 -11.74 3.14
C ASP A 208 7.22 -12.14 3.30
N LEU A 209 7.67 -12.21 4.54
CA LEU A 209 8.99 -12.71 4.91
C LEU A 209 8.85 -14.14 5.43
N ALA A 210 9.39 -15.13 4.70
CA ALA A 210 9.43 -16.51 5.16
C ALA A 210 10.60 -16.76 6.12
N ASP A 211 10.51 -17.83 6.91
CA ASP A 211 11.61 -18.29 7.77
C ASP A 211 12.84 -18.63 6.92
N GLY A 212 13.95 -17.98 7.19
CA GLY A 212 15.21 -18.16 6.47
C GLY A 212 15.45 -17.21 5.31
N ASP A 213 14.50 -16.36 4.93
CA ASP A 213 14.68 -15.39 3.84
C ASP A 213 15.81 -14.39 4.15
N ILE A 214 16.56 -14.02 3.09
CA ILE A 214 17.54 -12.93 3.11
C ILE A 214 17.18 -12.00 1.95
N LEU A 215 16.82 -10.75 2.26
CA LEU A 215 16.21 -9.83 1.32
C LEU A 215 16.79 -8.42 1.47
N SER A 216 17.05 -7.75 0.35
CA SER A 216 17.29 -6.30 0.32
C SER A 216 16.06 -5.60 -0.26
N LEU A 217 15.57 -4.56 0.41
CA LEU A 217 14.47 -3.71 -0.02
C LEU A 217 15.01 -2.30 -0.26
N PHE A 218 14.79 -1.77 -1.46
CA PHE A 218 15.28 -0.45 -1.84
C PHE A 218 14.12 0.45 -2.29
N ALA A 219 14.00 1.65 -1.72
CA ALA A 219 13.23 2.72 -2.33
C ALA A 219 13.93 3.20 -3.60
N VAL A 220 13.25 3.27 -4.72
CA VAL A 220 13.81 3.54 -6.04
C VAL A 220 12.93 4.48 -6.86
N GLY A 221 13.46 4.96 -8.00
CA GLY A 221 12.75 5.88 -8.88
C GLY A 221 13.01 7.34 -8.51
N ASP A 222 12.69 8.26 -9.42
CA ASP A 222 12.87 9.70 -9.22
C ASP A 222 11.55 10.49 -9.32
N GLY A 223 10.44 9.79 -9.57
CA GLY A 223 9.11 10.38 -9.76
C GLY A 223 8.93 11.13 -11.08
N GLY A 224 10.00 11.28 -11.86
CA GLY A 224 9.99 12.00 -13.14
C GLY A 224 10.25 11.08 -14.33
N ASN A 225 11.45 10.50 -14.40
CA ASN A 225 11.82 9.56 -15.46
C ASN A 225 11.30 8.16 -15.16
N GLN A 226 11.45 7.72 -13.90
CA GLN A 226 10.98 6.43 -13.41
C GLN A 226 10.04 6.64 -12.23
N PRO A 227 8.92 5.93 -12.16
CA PRO A 227 8.00 6.05 -11.03
C PRO A 227 8.70 5.67 -9.72
N MET A 228 8.29 6.31 -8.63
CA MET A 228 8.70 5.90 -7.30
C MET A 228 8.20 4.48 -7.03
N GLY A 229 9.04 3.64 -6.41
CA GLY A 229 8.70 2.25 -6.15
C GLY A 229 9.60 1.61 -5.11
N ALA A 230 9.25 0.40 -4.67
CA ALA A 230 10.07 -0.45 -3.84
C ALA A 230 10.61 -1.61 -4.69
N PHE A 231 11.91 -1.84 -4.63
CA PHE A 231 12.60 -2.93 -5.32
C PHE A 231 13.02 -3.99 -4.30
N ALA A 232 12.63 -5.23 -4.52
CA ALA A 232 12.99 -6.35 -3.67
C ALA A 232 14.05 -7.21 -4.36
N LEU A 233 15.18 -7.48 -3.69
CA LEU A 233 16.26 -8.33 -4.16
C LEU A 233 16.47 -9.49 -3.16
N PRO A 234 15.93 -10.68 -3.45
CA PRO A 234 16.26 -11.87 -2.68
C PRO A 234 17.72 -12.26 -2.86
N SER A 235 18.38 -12.73 -1.80
CA SER A 235 19.78 -13.16 -1.89
C SER A 235 19.97 -14.28 -2.91
N GLY A 236 20.86 -14.06 -3.87
CA GLY A 236 21.21 -15.03 -4.93
C GLY A 236 20.17 -15.22 -6.04
N ALA A 237 19.09 -14.45 -6.04
CA ALA A 237 18.07 -14.49 -7.09
C ALA A 237 17.89 -13.16 -7.79
N GLU A 238 17.21 -13.13 -8.93
CA GLU A 238 16.79 -11.89 -9.57
C GLU A 238 15.75 -11.20 -8.72
N GLY A 239 15.85 -9.87 -8.58
CA GLY A 239 14.90 -9.01 -7.91
C GLY A 239 13.87 -8.41 -8.87
N GLY A 240 13.00 -7.56 -8.33
CA GLY A 240 12.00 -6.84 -9.10
C GLY A 240 11.30 -5.76 -8.30
N LEU A 241 10.57 -4.90 -9.01
CA LEU A 241 9.69 -3.92 -8.39
C LEU A 241 8.51 -4.65 -7.73
N LEU A 242 8.19 -4.26 -6.51
CA LEU A 242 6.99 -4.71 -5.82
C LEU A 242 5.77 -3.99 -6.43
N PRO A 243 4.62 -4.68 -6.56
CA PRO A 243 3.37 -4.01 -6.87
C PRO A 243 3.08 -2.93 -5.84
N LEU A 244 2.51 -1.81 -6.28
CA LEU A 244 2.12 -0.71 -5.41
C LEU A 244 0.69 -0.89 -4.93
N ALA A 245 0.38 -0.44 -3.72
CA ALA A 245 -0.92 -0.55 -3.12
C ALA A 245 -1.74 0.74 -3.23
N ALA A 246 -3.06 0.56 -3.28
CA ALA A 246 -4.07 1.51 -2.84
C ALA A 246 -4.77 0.94 -1.61
N SER A 247 -5.39 1.79 -0.81
CA SER A 247 -6.11 1.39 0.39
C SER A 247 -7.62 1.37 0.10
N LEU A 248 -8.26 0.21 0.24
CA LEU A 248 -9.70 0.04 -0.02
C LEU A 248 -10.45 -0.31 1.25
N GLN A 249 -11.41 0.52 1.64
CA GLN A 249 -12.36 0.23 2.70
C GLN A 249 -13.68 -0.25 2.08
N VAL A 250 -14.25 -1.35 2.57
CA VAL A 250 -15.52 -1.89 2.08
C VAL A 250 -16.60 -1.66 3.12
N VAL A 251 -17.77 -1.16 2.67
CA VAL A 251 -18.90 -0.81 3.54
C VAL A 251 -20.21 -1.33 2.97
N HIS A 252 -21.03 -1.93 3.80
CA HIS A 252 -22.35 -2.41 3.40
C HIS A 252 -23.48 -1.56 3.99
N LEU A 253 -24.05 -0.66 3.19
CA LEU A 253 -25.17 0.22 3.59
C LEU A 253 -26.44 0.00 2.76
N ALA A 254 -26.56 -1.14 2.06
CA ALA A 254 -27.74 -1.48 1.27
C ALA A 254 -28.80 -2.20 2.15
N PRO A 255 -29.95 -1.55 2.47
CA PRO A 255 -30.95 -2.09 3.38
C PRO A 255 -31.97 -3.00 2.65
N PHE A 256 -31.53 -3.93 1.79
CA PHE A 256 -32.40 -4.72 0.92
C PHE A 256 -33.21 -5.81 1.65
N ALA A 257 -32.91 -6.09 2.90
CA ALA A 257 -33.59 -7.07 3.75
C ALA A 257 -33.45 -6.73 5.23
N MET A 258 -34.24 -7.38 6.07
CA MET A 258 -34.04 -7.38 7.53
C MET A 258 -32.92 -8.34 7.90
N ASP A 259 -32.15 -8.03 8.93
CA ASP A 259 -31.07 -8.89 9.42
C ASP A 259 -31.62 -10.24 9.93
N PRO A 260 -30.90 -11.35 9.67
CA PRO A 260 -29.60 -11.45 8.99
C PRO A 260 -29.68 -11.58 7.45
N GLY A 261 -30.81 -11.24 6.83
CA GLY A 261 -31.04 -11.37 5.39
C GLY A 261 -30.20 -10.42 4.52
N THR A 262 -29.50 -9.47 5.13
CA THR A 262 -28.58 -8.57 4.43
C THR A 262 -27.19 -9.17 4.21
N ALA A 263 -26.90 -10.34 4.79
CA ALA A 263 -25.58 -10.97 4.70
C ALA A 263 -25.17 -11.22 3.24
N VAL A 264 -23.95 -10.78 2.90
CA VAL A 264 -23.35 -10.92 1.56
C VAL A 264 -21.96 -11.51 1.63
N THR A 265 -21.50 -12.03 0.49
CA THR A 265 -20.11 -12.34 0.22
C THR A 265 -19.59 -11.30 -0.75
N VAL A 266 -18.45 -10.69 -0.44
CA VAL A 266 -17.74 -9.75 -1.33
C VAL A 266 -16.53 -10.47 -1.90
N THR A 267 -16.37 -10.42 -3.23
CA THR A 267 -15.20 -10.94 -3.92
C THR A 267 -14.43 -9.80 -4.58
N LEU A 268 -13.11 -9.93 -4.60
CA LEU A 268 -12.20 -9.13 -5.38
C LEU A 268 -11.48 -10.07 -6.35
N ASP A 269 -11.60 -9.82 -7.66
CA ASP A 269 -11.02 -10.65 -8.71
C ASP A 269 -11.35 -12.14 -8.55
N SER A 270 -12.64 -12.42 -8.27
CA SER A 270 -13.18 -13.76 -8.01
C SER A 270 -12.70 -14.44 -6.72
N THR A 271 -11.89 -13.77 -5.89
CA THR A 271 -11.46 -14.25 -4.57
C THR A 271 -12.36 -13.67 -3.50
N ALA A 272 -12.98 -14.52 -2.66
CA ALA A 272 -13.80 -14.05 -1.55
C ALA A 272 -12.90 -13.36 -0.50
N ILE A 273 -13.14 -12.07 -0.28
CA ILE A 273 -12.42 -11.26 0.73
C ILE A 273 -13.25 -11.04 2.00
N LEU A 274 -14.59 -11.04 1.88
CA LEU A 274 -15.52 -10.91 3.01
C LEU A 274 -16.65 -11.92 2.86
N THR A 275 -17.06 -12.52 3.99
CA THR A 275 -18.19 -13.44 4.07
C THR A 275 -19.08 -13.07 5.24
N ASP A 276 -20.38 -13.36 5.15
CA ASP A 276 -21.39 -13.01 6.17
C ASP A 276 -21.38 -11.50 6.54
N PHE A 277 -21.03 -10.65 5.57
CA PHE A 277 -20.91 -9.21 5.74
C PHE A 277 -22.32 -8.60 5.69
N GLN A 278 -22.75 -7.98 6.80
CA GLN A 278 -24.11 -7.54 7.01
C GLN A 278 -24.28 -6.02 6.88
N PHE A 279 -25.54 -5.55 6.89
CA PHE A 279 -25.83 -4.12 6.90
C PHE A 279 -25.11 -3.42 8.06
N ALA A 280 -24.51 -2.26 7.79
CA ALA A 280 -23.67 -1.45 8.67
C ALA A 280 -22.31 -2.08 9.04
N ASP A 281 -21.94 -3.23 8.45
CA ASP A 281 -20.57 -3.71 8.54
C ASP A 281 -19.64 -2.90 7.64
N SER A 282 -18.39 -2.78 8.09
CA SER A 282 -17.30 -2.15 7.34
C SER A 282 -15.94 -2.72 7.74
N THR A 283 -14.98 -2.58 6.85
CA THR A 283 -13.60 -3.00 7.11
C THR A 283 -12.74 -1.81 7.57
N ALA A 284 -11.55 -2.08 8.08
CA ALA A 284 -10.42 -1.16 7.97
C ALA A 284 -9.96 -1.09 6.50
N TYR A 285 -8.95 -0.27 6.20
CA TYR A 285 -8.31 -0.31 4.89
C TYR A 285 -7.72 -1.70 4.62
N LEU A 286 -7.99 -2.20 3.42
CA LEU A 286 -7.40 -3.42 2.86
C LEU A 286 -6.43 -2.99 1.75
N PRO A 287 -5.19 -3.50 1.71
CA PRO A 287 -4.27 -3.23 0.61
C PRO A 287 -4.78 -3.92 -0.67
N VAL A 288 -4.84 -3.17 -1.76
CA VAL A 288 -5.26 -3.65 -3.09
C VAL A 288 -4.24 -3.14 -4.10
N GLU A 289 -3.82 -3.98 -5.04
CA GLU A 289 -2.86 -3.59 -6.07
C GLU A 289 -3.37 -2.39 -6.87
N ALA A 290 -2.56 -1.36 -7.00
CA ALA A 290 -2.93 -0.12 -7.70
C ALA A 290 -2.59 -0.20 -9.19
N GLY A 291 -3.28 0.61 -10.00
CA GLY A 291 -2.97 0.80 -11.41
C GLY A 291 -3.46 -0.30 -12.35
N ILE A 292 -4.18 -1.28 -11.83
CA ILE A 292 -4.86 -2.32 -12.63
C ILE A 292 -6.36 -2.29 -12.38
N ASP A 293 -7.12 -2.91 -13.29
CA ASP A 293 -8.57 -3.04 -13.15
C ASP A 293 -8.90 -4.21 -12.23
N HIS A 294 -9.70 -3.95 -11.19
CA HIS A 294 -10.21 -4.94 -10.25
C HIS A 294 -11.71 -5.14 -10.42
N LEU A 295 -12.17 -6.40 -10.38
CA LEU A 295 -13.58 -6.73 -10.40
C LEU A 295 -14.07 -6.96 -8.97
N ILE A 296 -14.96 -6.07 -8.49
CA ILE A 296 -15.67 -6.23 -7.22
C ILE A 296 -17.04 -6.83 -7.51
N GLU A 297 -17.36 -7.98 -6.92
CA GLU A 297 -18.66 -8.60 -7.00
C GLU A 297 -19.23 -8.87 -5.61
N ILE A 298 -20.54 -8.61 -5.44
CA ILE A 298 -21.25 -8.79 -4.18
C ILE A 298 -22.39 -9.78 -4.40
N PHE A 299 -22.38 -10.87 -3.65
CA PHE A 299 -23.34 -11.95 -3.74
C PHE A 299 -24.20 -12.00 -2.47
N SER A 300 -25.53 -11.99 -2.59
CA SER A 300 -26.39 -12.31 -1.47
C SER A 300 -26.18 -13.76 -1.04
N THR A 301 -26.37 -14.05 0.24
CA THR A 301 -26.16 -15.39 0.81
C THR A 301 -26.87 -16.46 0.00
N GLY A 302 -26.12 -17.47 -0.46
CA GLY A 302 -26.60 -18.60 -1.26
C GLY A 302 -26.81 -18.32 -2.75
N SER A 303 -26.57 -17.10 -3.24
CA SER A 303 -26.61 -16.77 -4.67
C SER A 303 -25.28 -17.13 -5.35
N VAL A 304 -25.36 -17.58 -6.60
CA VAL A 304 -24.21 -17.77 -7.51
C VAL A 304 -24.14 -16.67 -8.57
N THR A 305 -25.10 -15.75 -8.56
CA THR A 305 -25.13 -14.59 -9.45
C THR A 305 -24.90 -13.35 -8.60
N PRO A 306 -23.94 -12.48 -8.95
CA PRO A 306 -23.70 -11.28 -8.19
C PRO A 306 -24.91 -10.33 -8.27
N ALA A 307 -25.25 -9.71 -7.16
CA ALA A 307 -26.24 -8.64 -7.09
C ALA A 307 -25.63 -7.30 -7.52
N ILE A 308 -24.33 -7.13 -7.30
CA ILE A 308 -23.53 -6.00 -7.75
C ILE A 308 -22.28 -6.57 -8.44
N SER A 309 -21.88 -5.99 -9.59
CA SER A 309 -20.64 -6.30 -10.29
C SER A 309 -20.10 -5.00 -10.86
N ALA A 310 -18.93 -4.57 -10.41
CA ALA A 310 -18.30 -3.31 -10.79
C ALA A 310 -16.80 -3.48 -11.01
N THR A 311 -16.28 -2.87 -12.07
CA THR A 311 -14.84 -2.77 -12.31
C THR A 311 -14.35 -1.42 -11.77
N VAL A 312 -13.29 -1.45 -10.97
CA VAL A 312 -12.66 -0.27 -10.36
C VAL A 312 -11.16 -0.27 -10.67
N ASN A 313 -10.59 0.91 -10.85
CA ASN A 313 -9.15 1.11 -10.96
C ASN A 313 -8.73 2.05 -9.83
N LEU A 314 -7.76 1.64 -9.03
CA LEU A 314 -7.33 2.35 -7.83
C LEU A 314 -5.96 2.97 -8.07
N THR A 315 -5.78 4.22 -7.65
CA THR A 315 -4.50 4.92 -7.78
C THR A 315 -3.61 4.61 -6.58
N HIS A 316 -2.33 4.41 -6.82
CA HIS A 316 -1.31 4.18 -5.79
C HIS A 316 -1.35 5.25 -4.68
N ALA A 317 -1.17 4.80 -3.45
CA ALA A 317 -1.14 5.62 -2.23
C ALA A 317 -2.42 6.41 -1.94
N MET A 318 -3.53 6.12 -2.64
CA MET A 318 -4.84 6.73 -2.40
C MET A 318 -5.72 5.80 -1.57
N GLY A 319 -6.54 6.41 -0.71
CA GLY A 319 -7.60 5.74 0.02
C GLY A 319 -8.94 5.80 -0.72
N TYR A 320 -9.68 4.70 -0.66
CA TYR A 320 -11.00 4.58 -1.27
C TYR A 320 -11.98 3.89 -0.34
N VAL A 321 -13.25 4.28 -0.45
CA VAL A 321 -14.36 3.59 0.20
C VAL A 321 -15.30 3.03 -0.88
N ALA A 322 -15.46 1.72 -0.92
CA ALA A 322 -16.44 1.03 -1.75
C ALA A 322 -17.69 0.72 -0.92
N ILE A 323 -18.80 1.37 -1.23
CA ILE A 323 -20.05 1.30 -0.47
C ILE A 323 -21.13 0.63 -1.29
N ALA A 324 -21.69 -0.50 -0.81
CA ALA A 324 -22.91 -1.08 -1.36
C ALA A 324 -24.12 -0.30 -0.85
N VAL A 325 -24.95 0.23 -1.74
CA VAL A 325 -26.14 1.04 -1.43
C VAL A 325 -27.38 0.59 -2.22
N GLY A 326 -28.55 1.14 -1.92
CA GLY A 326 -29.79 0.87 -2.63
C GLY A 326 -30.44 -0.47 -2.23
N GLY A 327 -31.22 -1.07 -3.13
CA GLY A 327 -31.91 -2.34 -2.91
C GLY A 327 -33.20 -2.24 -2.12
N ALA A 328 -33.66 -1.06 -1.73
CA ALA A 328 -34.94 -0.82 -1.05
C ALA A 328 -35.75 0.26 -1.76
N ASN A 329 -37.07 0.26 -1.57
CA ASN A 329 -38.00 1.25 -2.11
C ASN A 329 -37.86 1.51 -3.63
N GLY A 330 -37.45 0.50 -4.42
CA GLY A 330 -37.28 0.60 -5.88
C GLY A 330 -35.93 1.17 -6.34
N TRP A 331 -35.06 1.56 -5.44
CA TRP A 331 -33.69 1.96 -5.78
C TRP A 331 -32.84 0.72 -6.11
N PRO A 332 -32.07 0.74 -7.21
CA PRO A 332 -31.22 -0.39 -7.59
C PRO A 332 -30.11 -0.59 -6.56
N LEU A 333 -29.60 -1.82 -6.47
CA LEU A 333 -28.36 -2.11 -5.79
C LEU A 333 -27.19 -1.59 -6.64
N GLU A 334 -26.30 -0.81 -6.05
CA GLU A 334 -25.13 -0.27 -6.73
C GLU A 334 -23.92 -0.17 -5.79
N LEU A 335 -22.74 -0.09 -6.39
CA LEU A 335 -21.47 0.18 -5.70
C LEU A 335 -21.08 1.64 -5.92
N LEU A 336 -20.95 2.39 -4.85
CA LEU A 336 -20.34 3.71 -4.86
C LEU A 336 -18.87 3.56 -4.52
N LEU A 337 -17.98 4.13 -5.34
CA LEU A 337 -16.55 4.25 -5.03
C LEU A 337 -16.25 5.71 -4.75
N LEU A 338 -15.81 6.00 -3.52
CA LEU A 338 -15.46 7.34 -3.06
C LEU A 338 -13.97 7.39 -2.79
N GLU A 339 -13.31 8.43 -3.27
CA GLU A 339 -11.93 8.73 -2.92
C GLU A 339 -11.89 9.43 -1.56
N ASP A 340 -10.92 9.06 -0.73
CA ASP A 340 -10.71 9.64 0.58
C ASP A 340 -9.64 10.75 0.54
N ASP A 341 -9.87 11.83 1.30
CA ASP A 341 -8.87 12.85 1.55
C ASP A 341 -8.13 12.53 2.86
N SER A 342 -6.96 11.91 2.72
CA SER A 342 -6.11 11.53 3.86
C SER A 342 -5.23 12.67 4.38
N THR A 343 -5.28 13.86 3.78
CA THR A 343 -4.49 15.00 4.27
C THR A 343 -4.97 15.42 5.65
N PRO A 344 -4.08 15.64 6.63
CA PRO A 344 -4.49 16.08 7.97
C PRO A 344 -5.28 17.38 7.92
N PRO A 345 -6.33 17.54 8.76
CA PRO A 345 -7.00 18.84 8.92
C PRO A 345 -6.08 19.88 9.58
N ALA A 346 -6.46 21.16 9.48
CA ALA A 346 -5.78 22.21 10.22
C ALA A 346 -5.86 21.98 11.74
N ALA A 347 -4.85 22.43 12.49
CA ALA A 347 -4.82 22.27 13.95
C ALA A 347 -6.06 22.88 14.61
N GLY A 348 -6.72 22.13 15.49
CA GLY A 348 -7.99 22.50 16.12
C GLY A 348 -9.22 22.16 15.29
N PHE A 349 -9.07 21.48 14.16
CA PHE A 349 -10.16 21.09 13.26
C PHE A 349 -10.23 19.57 13.08
N ALA A 350 -11.38 19.11 12.59
CA ALA A 350 -11.63 17.78 12.05
C ALA A 350 -12.11 17.90 10.61
N LYS A 351 -11.86 16.89 9.79
CA LYS A 351 -12.45 16.74 8.45
C LYS A 351 -13.67 15.85 8.51
N VAL A 352 -14.79 16.32 7.96
CA VAL A 352 -16.03 15.55 7.90
C VAL A 352 -16.61 15.58 6.51
N ARG A 353 -16.86 14.40 5.94
CA ARG A 353 -17.67 14.20 4.73
C ARG A 353 -19.05 13.74 5.15
N VAL A 354 -20.11 14.33 4.58
CA VAL A 354 -21.49 13.93 4.86
C VAL A 354 -22.18 13.43 3.61
N GLY A 355 -23.08 12.44 3.76
CA GLY A 355 -23.84 11.91 2.65
C GLY A 355 -25.19 11.36 3.06
N HIS A 356 -26.15 11.39 2.12
CA HIS A 356 -27.46 10.83 2.29
C HIS A 356 -27.60 9.54 1.48
N LEU A 357 -27.46 8.38 2.14
CA LEU A 357 -27.52 7.04 1.57
C LEU A 357 -28.71 6.23 2.12
N ALA A 358 -29.72 6.89 2.65
CA ALA A 358 -30.94 6.27 3.19
C ALA A 358 -32.07 6.30 2.15
N PRO A 359 -32.38 5.17 1.45
CA PRO A 359 -33.45 5.09 0.45
C PRO A 359 -34.81 4.90 1.13
N PHE A 360 -35.27 5.83 1.99
CA PHE A 360 -36.46 5.66 2.81
C PHE A 360 -37.79 5.92 2.07
N ALA A 361 -37.76 6.39 0.84
CA ALA A 361 -38.91 6.52 -0.05
C ALA A 361 -38.61 6.11 -1.49
N ALA A 362 -39.66 5.81 -2.27
CA ALA A 362 -39.51 5.39 -3.68
C ALA A 362 -39.43 6.59 -4.64
N ASP A 363 -40.09 7.72 -4.31
CA ASP A 363 -40.01 8.94 -5.09
C ASP A 363 -38.80 9.76 -4.65
N PRO A 364 -37.91 10.16 -5.56
CA PRO A 364 -36.76 11.02 -5.20
C PRO A 364 -37.16 12.30 -4.44
N ALA A 365 -38.31 12.90 -4.72
CA ALA A 365 -38.78 14.09 -4.03
C ALA A 365 -39.15 13.81 -2.56
N ASP A 366 -39.56 12.58 -2.23
CA ASP A 366 -39.90 12.15 -0.89
C ASP A 366 -38.68 11.67 -0.08
N THR A 367 -37.48 11.57 -0.72
CA THR A 367 -36.22 11.28 -0.03
C THR A 367 -35.46 12.50 0.44
N LEU A 368 -35.97 13.71 0.12
CA LEU A 368 -35.30 14.94 0.56
C LEU A 368 -35.24 15.01 2.09
N ALA A 369 -34.06 15.31 2.61
CA ALA A 369 -33.81 15.43 4.05
C ALA A 369 -33.01 16.68 4.38
N ASP A 370 -33.36 17.30 5.52
CA ASP A 370 -32.62 18.44 6.04
C ASP A 370 -31.71 18.01 7.20
N VAL A 371 -30.54 18.63 7.29
CA VAL A 371 -29.70 18.56 8.50
C VAL A 371 -29.90 19.82 9.29
N ARG A 372 -30.28 19.67 10.55
CA ARG A 372 -30.61 20.77 11.47
C ARG A 372 -29.91 20.63 12.82
N LEU A 373 -29.69 21.76 13.49
CA LEU A 373 -29.39 21.77 14.93
C LEU A 373 -30.64 21.39 15.75
N GLN A 374 -30.48 21.09 17.03
CA GLN A 374 -31.59 20.75 17.92
C GLN A 374 -32.59 21.91 18.10
N ASP A 375 -32.18 23.16 17.88
CA ASP A 375 -33.03 24.35 17.91
C ASP A 375 -33.75 24.64 16.59
N ASP A 376 -33.77 23.65 15.65
CA ASP A 376 -34.34 23.73 14.30
C ASP A 376 -33.56 24.63 13.30
N THR A 377 -32.42 25.19 13.68
CA THR A 377 -31.56 25.91 12.72
C THR A 377 -31.15 25.01 11.58
N LEU A 378 -31.46 25.39 10.34
CA LEU A 378 -31.15 24.66 9.12
C LEU A 378 -29.66 24.78 8.79
N ILE A 379 -29.00 23.64 8.58
CA ILE A 379 -27.59 23.55 8.21
C ILE A 379 -27.46 23.12 6.72
N LEU A 380 -28.18 22.07 6.33
CA LEU A 380 -28.28 21.60 4.93
C LEU A 380 -29.75 21.44 4.59
N ASP A 381 -30.14 21.91 3.40
CA ASP A 381 -31.51 22.00 2.91
C ASP A 381 -31.73 21.02 1.77
N ASP A 382 -32.85 20.30 1.79
CA ASP A 382 -33.33 19.45 0.70
C ASP A 382 -32.27 18.49 0.11
N VAL A 383 -31.50 17.82 0.96
CA VAL A 383 -30.45 16.86 0.53
C VAL A 383 -31.11 15.60 -0.04
N PRO A 384 -30.96 15.31 -1.36
CA PRO A 384 -31.58 14.11 -1.96
C PRO A 384 -30.77 12.85 -1.65
N TYR A 385 -31.45 11.68 -1.73
CA TYR A 385 -30.79 10.38 -1.71
C TYR A 385 -29.66 10.31 -2.75
N GLY A 386 -28.52 9.73 -2.37
CA GLY A 386 -27.31 9.62 -3.19
C GLY A 386 -26.41 10.85 -3.17
N ALA A 387 -26.83 11.96 -2.54
CA ALA A 387 -25.97 13.14 -2.42
C ALA A 387 -24.86 12.91 -1.39
N ILE A 388 -23.62 13.19 -1.79
CA ILE A 388 -22.44 13.13 -0.93
C ILE A 388 -21.65 14.44 -1.13
N ALA A 389 -21.39 15.14 -0.02
CA ALA A 389 -20.55 16.33 -0.03
C ALA A 389 -19.06 15.95 -0.06
N GLY A 390 -18.21 16.89 -0.45
CA GLY A 390 -16.76 16.78 -0.19
C GLY A 390 -16.45 16.96 1.30
N TYR A 391 -15.20 16.72 1.68
CA TYR A 391 -14.75 16.95 3.05
C TYR A 391 -14.80 18.43 3.42
N LEU A 392 -15.31 18.71 4.62
CA LEU A 392 -15.38 20.03 5.24
C LEU A 392 -14.50 20.02 6.50
N GLU A 393 -13.72 21.08 6.70
CA GLU A 393 -13.03 21.28 7.97
C GLU A 393 -13.96 21.97 8.97
N LEU A 394 -14.23 21.29 10.08
CA LEU A 394 -15.06 21.78 11.17
C LEU A 394 -14.21 21.92 12.43
N PRO A 395 -14.38 22.98 13.26
CA PRO A 395 -13.69 23.08 14.55
C PRO A 395 -13.92 21.81 15.40
N ALA A 396 -12.89 21.37 16.11
CA ALA A 396 -13.08 20.30 17.10
C ALA A 396 -14.12 20.70 18.14
N GLY A 397 -15.05 19.79 18.47
CA GLY A 397 -16.16 20.09 19.38
C GLY A 397 -17.28 19.06 19.32
N ALA A 398 -18.35 19.29 20.08
CA ALA A 398 -19.54 18.46 20.06
C ALA A 398 -20.60 19.08 19.13
N TYR A 399 -21.14 18.24 18.21
CA TYR A 399 -22.16 18.62 17.24
C TYR A 399 -23.43 17.84 17.51
N ASP A 400 -24.46 18.56 17.94
CA ASP A 400 -25.77 18.02 18.25
C ASP A 400 -26.73 18.33 17.08
N LEU A 401 -26.78 17.35 16.15
CA LEU A 401 -27.49 17.47 14.88
C LEU A 401 -28.63 16.47 14.82
N LYS A 402 -29.69 16.82 14.11
CA LYS A 402 -30.78 15.91 13.71
C LYS A 402 -31.02 15.98 12.21
N ILE A 403 -31.57 14.91 11.65
CA ILE A 403 -31.99 14.83 10.26
C ILE A 403 -33.52 14.80 10.24
N THR A 404 -34.13 15.69 9.47
CA THR A 404 -35.59 15.81 9.38
C THR A 404 -36.07 15.61 7.94
N SER A 405 -37.39 15.42 7.75
CA SER A 405 -38.00 15.62 6.44
C SER A 405 -37.75 17.01 5.91
N ALA A 406 -37.83 17.22 4.60
CA ALA A 406 -37.59 18.50 3.91
C ALA A 406 -38.41 19.69 4.48
N ASP A 407 -39.63 19.42 4.96
CA ASP A 407 -40.46 20.45 5.60
C ASP A 407 -40.16 20.67 7.10
N GLY A 408 -39.18 19.94 7.65
CA GLY A 408 -38.78 19.98 9.06
C GLY A 408 -39.80 19.37 10.02
N SER A 409 -40.93 18.84 9.54
CA SER A 409 -42.06 18.41 10.40
C SER A 409 -41.83 17.07 11.07
N VAL A 410 -40.98 16.20 10.51
CA VAL A 410 -40.68 14.86 11.03
C VAL A 410 -39.18 14.73 11.26
N THR A 411 -38.80 14.39 12.50
CA THR A 411 -37.42 13.98 12.79
C THR A 411 -37.25 12.52 12.34
N LEU A 412 -36.33 12.28 11.41
CA LEU A 412 -36.01 10.98 10.84
C LEU A 412 -34.89 10.29 11.63
N ILE A 413 -33.83 11.05 11.99
CA ILE A 413 -32.66 10.55 12.72
C ILE A 413 -32.28 11.60 13.77
N ASP A 414 -32.12 11.18 15.02
CA ASP A 414 -31.69 12.03 16.15
C ASP A 414 -30.60 11.31 16.94
N PRO A 415 -29.36 11.30 16.42
CA PRO A 415 -28.26 10.62 17.06
C PRO A 415 -27.80 11.40 18.30
N ARG A 416 -27.08 10.73 19.21
CA ARG A 416 -26.36 11.43 20.26
C ARG A 416 -25.33 12.38 19.65
N PRO A 417 -24.99 13.51 20.34
CA PRO A 417 -24.02 14.46 19.83
C PRO A 417 -22.73 13.78 19.39
N LEU A 418 -22.30 14.04 18.14
CA LEU A 418 -21.04 13.59 17.60
C LEU A 418 -19.93 14.50 18.13
N THR A 419 -18.95 13.91 18.80
CA THR A 419 -17.75 14.64 19.23
C THR A 419 -16.67 14.50 18.17
N LEU A 420 -16.23 15.62 17.61
CA LEU A 420 -15.09 15.72 16.71
C LEU A 420 -13.86 16.15 17.52
N ASN A 421 -12.81 15.34 17.52
CA ASN A 421 -11.54 15.71 18.13
C ASN A 421 -10.64 16.42 17.11
N ASP A 422 -9.63 17.10 17.60
CA ASP A 422 -8.59 17.70 16.77
C ASP A 422 -7.87 16.58 15.98
N GLY A 423 -7.83 16.72 14.65
CA GLY A 423 -7.22 15.75 13.76
C GLY A 423 -8.14 14.62 13.28
N ASP A 424 -9.39 14.52 13.76
CA ASP A 424 -10.33 13.51 13.27
C ASP A 424 -10.61 13.70 11.77
N ASN A 425 -10.70 12.57 11.06
CA ASN A 425 -11.12 12.52 9.66
C ASN A 425 -12.13 11.39 9.49
N LEU A 426 -13.37 11.72 9.12
CA LEU A 426 -14.45 10.74 9.04
C LEU A 426 -15.53 11.11 8.03
N SER A 427 -16.28 10.09 7.59
CA SER A 427 -17.54 10.28 6.84
C SER A 427 -18.73 9.96 7.73
N VAL A 428 -19.82 10.71 7.59
CA VAL A 428 -21.10 10.45 8.27
C VAL A 428 -22.19 10.33 7.22
N PHE A 429 -22.86 9.19 7.22
CA PHE A 429 -23.90 8.88 6.24
C PHE A 429 -25.25 8.66 6.94
N ALA A 430 -26.32 9.27 6.42
CA ALA A 430 -27.68 8.83 6.72
C ALA A 430 -27.93 7.51 5.98
N VAL A 431 -28.38 6.48 6.67
CA VAL A 431 -28.51 5.11 6.18
C VAL A 431 -29.85 4.46 6.59
N GLY A 432 -30.17 3.29 6.03
CA GLY A 432 -31.39 2.56 6.34
C GLY A 432 -32.59 3.02 5.50
N ASP A 433 -33.64 2.20 5.43
CA ASP A 433 -34.85 2.45 4.63
C ASP A 433 -36.12 2.66 5.49
N GLY A 434 -35.99 2.53 6.80
CA GLY A 434 -37.11 2.65 7.75
C GLY A 434 -38.07 1.45 7.76
N THR A 435 -37.82 0.43 6.93
CA THR A 435 -38.65 -0.77 6.80
C THR A 435 -37.87 -2.04 7.09
N ASN A 436 -36.82 -2.30 6.31
CA ASN A 436 -35.95 -3.46 6.52
C ASN A 436 -34.87 -3.15 7.56
N GLN A 437 -34.29 -1.95 7.45
CA GLN A 437 -33.27 -1.45 8.37
C GLN A 437 -33.72 -0.10 8.93
N PRO A 438 -33.52 0.19 10.23
CA PRO A 438 -33.87 1.47 10.80
C PRO A 438 -33.07 2.60 10.12
N VAL A 439 -33.69 3.76 9.94
CA VAL A 439 -32.92 4.94 9.52
C VAL A 439 -32.01 5.36 10.66
N ALA A 440 -30.75 5.61 10.37
CA ALA A 440 -29.72 5.91 11.36
C ALA A 440 -28.59 6.74 10.73
N ALA A 441 -27.74 7.32 11.57
CA ALA A 441 -26.47 7.90 11.14
C ALA A 441 -25.34 6.87 11.32
N PHE A 442 -24.54 6.67 10.27
CA PHE A 442 -23.38 5.79 10.25
C PHE A 442 -22.11 6.62 10.18
N ALA A 443 -21.23 6.49 11.16
CA ALA A 443 -19.92 7.14 11.20
C ALA A 443 -18.84 6.17 10.71
N LEU A 444 -18.01 6.63 9.77
CA LEU A 444 -16.92 5.89 9.17
C LEU A 444 -15.62 6.69 9.33
N PRO A 445 -14.82 6.41 10.37
CA PRO A 445 -13.51 7.03 10.51
C PRO A 445 -12.57 6.57 9.38
N LEU A 446 -11.71 7.45 8.93
CA LEU A 446 -10.76 7.19 7.85
C LEU A 446 -9.94 5.92 8.12
N GLY A 447 -10.06 4.93 7.25
CA GLY A 447 -9.32 3.68 7.32
C GLY A 447 -9.64 2.77 8.52
N GLN A 448 -10.67 3.07 9.30
CA GLN A 448 -11.10 2.27 10.45
C GLN A 448 -12.54 1.78 10.27
N PRO A 449 -12.94 0.63 10.88
CA PRO A 449 -14.30 0.19 10.81
C PRO A 449 -15.28 1.23 11.35
N GLY A 450 -16.38 1.43 10.62
CA GLY A 450 -17.45 2.35 10.98
C GLY A 450 -18.43 1.75 12.00
N PHE A 451 -19.35 2.58 12.44
CA PHE A 451 -20.38 2.19 13.40
C PHE A 451 -21.62 3.08 13.28
N LEU A 452 -22.77 2.52 13.64
CA LEU A 452 -24.00 3.30 13.79
C LEU A 452 -23.89 4.21 15.01
N LEU A 453 -24.22 5.48 14.84
CA LEU A 453 -24.31 6.42 15.97
C LEU A 453 -25.51 6.03 16.84
N PRO A 454 -25.34 5.94 18.18
CA PRO A 454 -26.44 5.60 19.07
C PRO A 454 -27.49 6.74 19.09
N GLU A 455 -28.76 6.33 19.03
CA GLU A 455 -29.88 7.28 19.16
C GLU A 455 -30.23 7.61 20.62
N PHE A 456 -30.96 8.71 20.84
CA PHE A 456 -31.60 8.99 22.11
C PHE A 456 -32.85 8.12 22.29
N TYR A 457 -32.79 7.13 23.18
CA TYR A 457 -33.96 6.43 23.63
C TYR A 457 -34.56 7.18 24.84
N VAL A 458 -35.77 7.74 24.71
CA VAL A 458 -36.54 8.21 25.85
C VAL A 458 -37.12 6.99 26.56
N ILE A 459 -36.47 6.55 27.64
CA ILE A 459 -37.02 5.51 28.49
C ILE A 459 -38.12 6.17 29.35
N TYR A 460 -39.39 6.00 28.98
CA TYR A 460 -40.50 6.28 29.86
C TYR A 460 -40.51 5.25 31.00
N LEU A 461 -39.89 5.59 32.13
CA LEU A 461 -40.11 4.85 33.36
C LEU A 461 -41.55 5.15 33.83
N PRO A 462 -42.48 4.16 33.87
CA PRO A 462 -43.77 4.41 34.47
C PRO A 462 -43.55 4.74 35.93
N LEU A 463 -43.91 5.96 36.31
CA LEU A 463 -43.99 6.38 37.74
C LEU A 463 -45.08 5.51 38.39
N LEU A 464 -44.68 4.45 39.08
CA LEU A 464 -45.54 3.75 40.01
C LEU A 464 -45.77 4.63 41.19
N PHE A 465 -46.86 5.39 41.17
CA PHE A 465 -47.40 6.00 42.38
C PHE A 465 -47.92 4.88 43.29
N ASN A 466 -47.14 4.51 44.28
CA ASN A 466 -47.59 3.74 45.43
C ASN A 466 -48.47 4.65 46.27
N ASN A 467 -49.80 4.57 46.09
CA ASN A 467 -50.77 5.11 47.04
C ASN A 467 -50.65 4.26 48.32
N TYR A 468 -49.86 4.66 49.26
CA TYR A 468 -50.06 4.30 50.67
C TYR A 468 -51.25 5.07 51.18
N SER A 469 -52.41 4.46 51.25
CA SER A 469 -53.51 4.90 52.14
C SER A 469 -53.31 4.25 53.51
N GLU A 470 -53.29 5.05 54.55
CA GLU A 470 -53.35 4.68 55.97
C GLU A 470 -54.55 3.77 56.27
#